data_ec222becd886a4a0e9c07c78f6223c34
#
_entry.id   ec222becd886a4a0e9c07c78f6223c34
#
_cell.length_a   1.000
_cell.length_b   1.000
_cell.length_c   1.000
_cell.angle_alpha   90.00
_cell.angle_beta   90.00
_cell.angle_gamma   90.00
#
_symmetry.space_group_name_H-M   'P 1'
#
loop_
_entity.id
_entity.type
_entity.pdbx_description
1 polymer ?
#
loop_
_entity_poly.entity_id
_entity_poly.type
_entity_poly.pdbx_seq_one_letter_code
_entity_poly.pdbx_strand_id
1 'polypeptide(L)'
;MPGYTVLLDNDLFLAAVTKQARPILMDIAHYERALEIRSFGLPKSGRTYYRPRPARGKYVASAPGQAPAIRSGNLFRNEGLPRFVAPLTVERVIDTEYAAYLEDGVPGRLAPRPFIAPAIETVKQRFAAGQLGRF
;
A
#
# COMPACT_ATOMS: atom_id res chain seq x y z
N MET A 1 -7.98 9.29 -57.71
CA MET A 1 -8.96 9.29 -56.64
C MET A 1 -8.40 10.05 -55.47
N PRO A 2 -9.08 11.04 -54.95
CA PRO A 2 -8.62 11.69 -53.70
C PRO A 2 -8.68 10.68 -52.56
N GLY A 3 -7.61 10.60 -51.85
CA GLY A 3 -7.55 9.84 -50.59
C GLY A 3 -7.93 10.70 -49.38
N TYR A 4 -8.25 10.06 -48.29
CA TYR A 4 -8.51 10.72 -47.02
C TYR A 4 -7.46 10.31 -46.00
N THR A 5 -7.00 11.29 -45.22
CA THR A 5 -6.12 11.05 -44.08
C THR A 5 -6.89 11.40 -42.83
N VAL A 6 -6.94 10.47 -41.88
CA VAL A 6 -7.52 10.69 -40.56
C VAL A 6 -6.37 10.93 -39.58
N LEU A 7 -6.36 12.08 -38.94
CA LEU A 7 -5.42 12.44 -37.89
C LEU A 7 -6.11 12.38 -36.54
N LEU A 8 -5.53 11.63 -35.61
CA LEU A 8 -5.98 11.61 -34.22
C LEU A 8 -5.03 12.48 -33.38
N ASP A 9 -5.61 13.37 -32.62
CA ASP A 9 -4.85 14.21 -31.70
C ASP A 9 -4.49 13.41 -30.44
N ASN A 10 -3.19 13.03 -30.36
CA ASN A 10 -2.68 12.28 -29.22
C ASN A 10 -2.78 13.08 -27.90
N ASP A 11 -2.65 14.39 -27.94
CA ASP A 11 -2.71 15.21 -26.73
C ASP A 11 -4.11 15.22 -26.13
N LEU A 12 -5.16 15.33 -26.96
CA LEU A 12 -6.55 15.20 -26.54
C LEU A 12 -6.87 13.80 -26.02
N PHE A 13 -6.35 12.77 -26.70
CA PHE A 13 -6.52 11.38 -26.28
C PHE A 13 -5.86 11.13 -24.92
N LEU A 14 -4.62 11.53 -24.76
CA LEU A 14 -3.87 11.40 -23.51
C LEU A 14 -4.53 12.19 -22.37
N ALA A 15 -5.04 13.38 -22.61
CA ALA A 15 -5.76 14.16 -21.62
C ALA A 15 -7.05 13.45 -21.17
N ALA A 16 -7.80 12.85 -22.10
CA ALA A 16 -9.00 12.10 -21.77
C ALA A 16 -8.70 10.83 -20.97
N VAL A 17 -7.68 10.06 -21.35
CA VAL A 17 -7.23 8.87 -20.63
C VAL A 17 -6.73 9.24 -19.23
N THR A 18 -5.93 10.30 -19.12
CA THR A 18 -5.43 10.81 -17.84
C THR A 18 -6.58 11.17 -16.90
N LYS A 19 -7.58 11.90 -17.40
CA LYS A 19 -8.75 12.30 -16.62
C LYS A 19 -9.52 11.09 -16.09
N GLN A 20 -9.67 10.04 -16.88
CA GLN A 20 -10.35 8.81 -16.47
C GLN A 20 -9.49 7.95 -15.54
N ALA A 21 -8.18 7.91 -15.73
CA ALA A 21 -7.27 7.09 -14.94
C ALA A 21 -7.04 7.64 -13.52
N ARG A 22 -7.06 8.95 -13.33
CA ARG A 22 -6.75 9.58 -12.04
C ARG A 22 -7.61 9.08 -10.87
N PRO A 23 -8.95 9.04 -10.96
CA PRO A 23 -9.76 8.49 -9.87
C PRO A 23 -9.45 7.02 -9.58
N ILE A 24 -9.21 6.23 -10.62
CA ILE A 24 -8.88 4.80 -10.49
C ILE A 24 -7.55 4.62 -9.76
N LEU A 25 -6.52 5.40 -10.11
CA LEU A 25 -5.23 5.37 -9.42
C LEU A 25 -5.36 5.72 -7.94
N MET A 26 -6.16 6.72 -7.62
CA MET A 26 -6.41 7.10 -6.24
C MET A 26 -7.13 5.99 -5.47
N ASP A 27 -8.14 5.38 -6.05
CA ASP A 27 -8.87 4.25 -5.46
C ASP A 27 -7.95 3.05 -5.21
N ILE A 28 -7.08 2.74 -6.16
CA ILE A 28 -6.07 1.68 -6.02
C ILE A 28 -5.13 1.99 -4.84
N ALA A 29 -4.66 3.21 -4.73
CA ALA A 29 -3.75 3.62 -3.67
C ALA A 29 -4.43 3.56 -2.28
N HIS A 30 -5.69 3.98 -2.17
CA HIS A 30 -6.47 3.82 -0.94
C HIS A 30 -6.73 2.35 -0.59
N TYR A 31 -7.01 1.53 -1.58
CA TYR A 31 -7.20 0.10 -1.37
C TYR A 31 -5.92 -0.59 -0.89
N GLU A 32 -4.79 -0.28 -1.49
CA GLU A 32 -3.48 -0.80 -1.08
C GLU A 32 -3.19 -0.42 0.38
N ARG A 33 -3.39 0.84 0.75
CA ARG A 33 -3.26 1.31 2.13
C ARG A 33 -4.19 0.55 3.09
N ALA A 34 -5.43 0.33 2.71
CA ALA A 34 -6.40 -0.42 3.52
C ALA A 34 -5.95 -1.88 3.75
N LEU A 35 -5.33 -2.51 2.75
CA LEU A 35 -4.77 -3.86 2.89
C LEU A 35 -3.62 -3.90 3.91
N GLU A 36 -2.72 -2.93 3.87
CA GLU A 36 -1.63 -2.82 4.86
C GLU A 36 -2.18 -2.67 6.27
N ILE A 37 -3.08 -1.71 6.47
CA ILE A 37 -3.71 -1.45 7.77
C ILE A 37 -4.44 -2.70 8.28
N ARG A 38 -5.18 -3.38 7.42
CA ARG A 38 -5.87 -4.62 7.77
C ARG A 38 -4.90 -5.70 8.20
N SER A 39 -3.75 -5.79 7.55
CA SER A 39 -2.74 -6.81 7.87
C SER A 39 -2.21 -6.67 9.30
N PHE A 40 -2.13 -5.46 9.84
CA PHE A 40 -1.71 -5.23 11.22
C PHE A 40 -2.65 -5.83 12.26
N GLY A 41 -3.94 -5.90 11.95
CA GLY A 41 -4.97 -6.47 12.81
C GLY A 41 -5.14 -7.98 12.70
N LEU A 42 -4.48 -8.64 11.76
CA LEU A 42 -4.57 -10.10 11.61
C LEU A 42 -3.89 -10.81 12.78
N PRO A 43 -4.33 -12.05 13.11
CA PRO A 43 -3.71 -12.84 14.18
C PRO A 43 -2.21 -13.01 13.99
N LYS A 44 -1.46 -12.94 15.10
CA LYS A 44 0.00 -13.09 15.15
C LYS A 44 0.37 -14.32 15.99
N SER A 45 1.54 -14.88 15.72
CA SER A 45 1.99 -16.12 16.38
C SER A 45 3.38 -16.01 17.00
N GLY A 46 3.91 -14.80 17.19
CA GLY A 46 5.16 -14.55 17.86
C GLY A 46 5.02 -14.54 19.39
N ARG A 47 5.98 -13.94 20.05
CA ARG A 47 5.98 -13.82 21.52
C ARG A 47 4.96 -12.80 22.01
N THR A 48 4.45 -13.01 23.22
CA THR A 48 3.60 -12.06 23.92
C THR A 48 4.44 -11.07 24.71
N TYR A 49 4.15 -9.78 24.54
CA TYR A 49 4.81 -8.67 25.23
C TYR A 49 3.79 -7.74 25.87
N TYR A 50 4.25 -6.94 26.82
CA TYR A 50 3.46 -5.81 27.32
C TYR A 50 3.56 -4.63 26.36
N ARG A 51 2.45 -3.91 26.18
CA ARG A 51 2.44 -2.69 25.37
C ARG A 51 3.23 -1.57 26.05
N PRO A 52 3.99 -0.77 25.27
CA PRO A 52 4.67 0.40 25.81
C PRO A 52 3.64 1.45 26.25
N ARG A 53 3.93 2.16 27.33
CA ARG A 53 3.07 3.25 27.78
C ARG A 53 2.99 4.38 26.73
N PRO A 54 1.88 5.11 26.59
CA PRO A 54 0.68 5.06 27.46
C PRO A 54 -0.27 3.90 27.15
N ALA A 55 -0.06 3.10 26.09
CA ALA A 55 -0.88 1.93 25.83
C ALA A 55 -0.75 0.90 26.96
N ARG A 56 -1.81 0.11 27.16
CA ARG A 56 -1.89 -0.88 28.23
C ARG A 56 -2.18 -2.27 27.67
N GLY A 57 -1.92 -3.27 28.51
CA GLY A 57 -2.19 -4.67 28.19
C GLY A 57 -1.06 -5.35 27.43
N LYS A 58 -1.35 -6.57 26.99
CA LYS A 58 -0.41 -7.41 26.24
C LYS A 58 -0.74 -7.42 24.76
N TYR A 59 0.24 -7.75 23.94
CA TYR A 59 0.05 -8.04 22.52
C TYR A 59 0.91 -9.22 22.09
N VAL A 60 0.48 -9.93 21.08
CA VAL A 60 1.27 -10.99 20.44
C VAL A 60 2.04 -10.37 19.28
N ALA A 61 3.36 -10.45 19.33
CA ALA A 61 4.20 -9.95 18.25
C ALA A 61 4.07 -10.81 16.99
N SER A 62 4.40 -10.23 15.84
CA SER A 62 4.46 -10.98 14.59
C SER A 62 5.61 -12.00 14.61
N ALA A 63 5.39 -13.16 14.01
CA ALA A 63 6.44 -14.10 13.64
C ALA A 63 7.07 -13.71 12.29
N PRO A 64 8.25 -14.26 11.95
CA PRO A 64 8.85 -14.05 10.63
C PRO A 64 7.85 -14.29 9.49
N GLY A 65 7.81 -13.36 8.52
CA GLY A 65 6.89 -13.41 7.39
C GLY A 65 5.47 -12.92 7.65
N GLN A 66 5.08 -12.71 8.89
CA GLN A 66 3.80 -12.08 9.23
C GLN A 66 3.92 -10.56 9.20
N ALA A 67 2.86 -9.85 8.82
CA ALA A 67 2.81 -8.40 8.93
C ALA A 67 3.00 -7.94 10.39
N PRO A 68 3.50 -6.72 10.62
CA PRO A 68 3.73 -6.21 11.96
C PRO A 68 2.48 -6.25 12.84
N ALA A 69 2.65 -6.54 14.12
CA ALA A 69 1.59 -6.42 15.10
C ALA A 69 1.42 -4.96 15.55
N ILE A 70 0.23 -4.60 15.98
CA ILE A 70 -0.04 -3.28 16.58
C ILE A 70 0.55 -3.25 17.99
N ARG A 71 1.70 -2.61 18.14
CA ARG A 71 2.38 -2.45 19.42
C ARG A 71 1.94 -1.18 20.14
N SER A 72 2.29 -0.02 19.61
CA SER A 72 1.92 1.30 20.14
C SER A 72 0.87 2.01 19.27
N GLY A 73 0.61 1.48 18.09
CA GLY A 73 -0.19 2.12 17.05
C GLY A 73 0.58 3.17 16.25
N ASN A 74 1.88 3.35 16.47
CA ASN A 74 2.67 4.37 15.78
C ASN A 74 2.74 4.09 14.27
N LEU A 75 3.05 2.87 13.85
CA LEU A 75 3.05 2.49 12.44
C LEU A 75 1.69 2.72 11.80
N PHE A 76 0.63 2.27 12.46
CA PHE A 76 -0.75 2.46 12.01
C PHE A 76 -1.11 3.94 11.80
N ARG A 77 -0.76 4.81 12.74
CA ARG A 77 -1.05 6.25 12.65
C ARG A 77 -0.24 6.99 11.60
N ASN A 78 0.92 6.44 11.21
CA ASN A 78 1.83 7.05 10.23
C ASN A 78 1.72 6.43 8.84
N GLU A 79 0.68 5.61 8.59
CA GLU A 79 0.29 5.19 7.25
C GLU A 79 -0.27 6.39 6.49
N GLY A 80 0.58 7.04 5.69
CA GLY A 80 0.23 8.26 4.98
C GLY A 80 -0.91 8.07 3.98
N LEU A 81 -1.64 9.16 3.73
CA LEU A 81 -2.66 9.20 2.69
C LEU A 81 -2.03 9.32 1.31
N PRO A 82 -2.61 8.68 0.29
CA PRO A 82 -2.15 8.83 -1.09
C PRO A 82 -2.38 10.25 -1.60
N ARG A 83 -1.43 10.74 -2.40
CA ARG A 83 -1.53 12.05 -3.07
C ARG A 83 -0.96 11.98 -4.46
N PHE A 84 -1.46 12.79 -5.37
CA PHE A 84 -0.85 12.96 -6.68
C PHE A 84 0.42 13.80 -6.58
N VAL A 85 1.51 13.32 -7.16
CA VAL A 85 2.79 14.03 -7.33
C VAL A 85 3.07 14.33 -8.79
N ALA A 86 2.34 13.71 -9.70
CA ALA A 86 2.32 13.94 -11.14
C ALA A 86 0.94 13.55 -11.68
N PRO A 87 0.59 13.87 -12.94
CA PRO A 87 -0.74 13.57 -13.50
C PRO A 87 -1.19 12.12 -13.36
N LEU A 88 -0.27 11.16 -13.49
CA LEU A 88 -0.52 9.72 -13.40
C LEU A 88 0.37 9.02 -12.37
N THR A 89 0.83 9.74 -11.36
CA THR A 89 1.66 9.19 -10.29
C THR A 89 1.07 9.55 -8.94
N VAL A 90 0.76 8.53 -8.16
CA VAL A 90 0.32 8.67 -6.77
C VAL A 90 1.44 8.24 -5.86
N GLU A 91 1.72 9.04 -4.86
CA GLU A 91 2.69 8.77 -3.81
C GLU A 91 1.98 8.59 -2.46
N ARG A 92 2.50 7.69 -1.66
CA ARG A 92 2.13 7.54 -0.27
C ARG A 92 3.40 7.37 0.56
N VAL A 93 3.48 8.06 1.67
CA VAL A 93 4.64 8.01 2.57
C VAL A 93 4.23 7.37 3.89
N ILE A 94 5.03 6.42 4.35
CA ILE A 94 4.92 5.83 5.68
C ILE A 94 5.97 6.52 6.54
N ASP A 95 5.52 7.43 7.40
CA ASP A 95 6.39 8.30 8.18
C ASP A 95 6.80 7.66 9.51
N THR A 96 7.54 6.55 9.41
CA THR A 96 8.18 5.90 10.54
C THR A 96 9.55 5.40 10.15
N GLU A 97 10.56 5.66 10.97
CA GLU A 97 11.95 5.27 10.71
C GLU A 97 12.13 3.75 10.61
N TYR A 98 11.35 2.99 11.34
CA TYR A 98 11.48 1.53 11.37
C TYR A 98 10.64 0.78 10.34
N ALA A 99 9.83 1.46 9.54
CA ALA A 99 8.99 0.81 8.53
C ALA A 99 9.80 -0.01 7.52
N ALA A 100 10.90 0.53 7.03
CA ALA A 100 11.79 -0.17 6.11
C ALA A 100 12.44 -1.40 6.76
N TYR A 101 12.82 -1.31 8.02
CA TYR A 101 13.39 -2.45 8.75
C TYR A 101 12.37 -3.58 8.97
N LEU A 102 11.11 -3.23 9.16
CA LEU A 102 10.04 -4.23 9.25
C LEU A 102 9.79 -4.89 7.90
N GLU A 103 9.70 -4.12 6.84
CA GLU A 103 9.46 -4.66 5.49
C GLU A 103 10.58 -5.57 5.02
N ASP A 104 11.80 -5.09 5.09
CA ASP A 104 12.98 -5.76 4.50
C ASP A 104 13.73 -6.65 5.50
N GLY A 105 13.47 -6.48 6.78
CA GLY A 105 14.27 -7.08 7.83
C GLY A 105 15.64 -6.43 8.01
N VAL A 106 16.38 -6.91 9.00
CA VAL A 106 17.76 -6.52 9.25
C VAL A 106 18.59 -7.79 9.36
N PRO A 107 19.56 -8.03 8.46
CA PRO A 107 20.37 -9.25 8.46
C PRO A 107 20.95 -9.56 9.84
N GLY A 108 20.75 -10.79 10.32
CA GLY A 108 21.25 -11.28 11.61
C GLY A 108 20.54 -10.69 12.85
N ARG A 109 19.55 -9.80 12.69
CA ARG A 109 18.85 -9.14 13.82
C ARG A 109 17.35 -9.28 13.77
N LEU A 110 16.73 -9.05 12.60
CA LEU A 110 15.30 -9.05 12.42
C LEU A 110 14.95 -9.72 11.11
N ALA A 111 14.18 -10.79 11.17
CA ALA A 111 13.59 -11.38 9.97
C ALA A 111 12.49 -10.45 9.42
N PRO A 112 12.28 -10.40 8.09
CA PRO A 112 11.27 -9.56 7.47
C PRO A 112 9.88 -9.76 8.07
N ARG A 113 9.15 -8.64 8.20
CA ARG A 113 7.75 -8.57 8.60
C ARG A 113 6.99 -7.80 7.53
N PRO A 114 6.87 -8.36 6.29
CA PRO A 114 6.37 -7.60 5.15
C PRO A 114 4.90 -7.25 5.30
N PHE A 115 4.55 -6.04 4.94
CA PHE A 115 3.18 -5.53 4.92
C PHE A 115 2.88 -4.74 3.63
N ILE A 116 3.90 -4.15 3.01
CA ILE A 116 3.78 -3.40 1.75
C ILE A 116 3.75 -4.36 0.57
N ALA A 117 4.74 -5.23 0.45
CA ALA A 117 4.85 -6.15 -0.68
C ALA A 117 3.62 -7.07 -0.84
N PRO A 118 3.07 -7.69 0.22
CA PRO A 118 1.83 -8.47 0.11
C PRO A 118 0.62 -7.65 -0.34
N ALA A 119 0.50 -6.40 0.11
CA ALA A 119 -0.58 -5.49 -0.31
C ALA A 119 -0.47 -5.16 -1.80
N ILE A 120 0.73 -4.82 -2.27
CA ILE A 120 1.01 -4.56 -3.68
C ILE A 120 0.70 -5.79 -4.53
N GLU A 121 1.10 -6.97 -4.10
CA GLU A 121 0.83 -8.21 -4.83
C GLU A 121 -0.67 -8.49 -4.96
N THR A 122 -1.44 -8.27 -3.91
CA THR A 122 -2.89 -8.40 -3.94
C THR A 122 -3.53 -7.42 -4.94
N VAL A 123 -3.05 -6.17 -4.96
CA VAL A 123 -3.50 -5.15 -5.93
C VAL A 123 -3.19 -5.59 -7.37
N LYS A 124 -1.98 -6.10 -7.61
CA LYS A 124 -1.59 -6.60 -8.93
C LYS A 124 -2.46 -7.76 -9.40
N GLN A 125 -2.78 -8.69 -8.51
CA GLN A 125 -3.67 -9.82 -8.82
C GLN A 125 -5.07 -9.36 -9.17
N ARG A 126 -5.62 -8.40 -8.45
CA ARG A 126 -6.94 -7.82 -8.77
C ARG A 126 -6.92 -7.07 -10.09
N PHE A 127 -5.85 -6.36 -10.37
CA PHE A 127 -5.64 -5.70 -11.66
C PHE A 127 -5.64 -6.71 -12.80
N ALA A 128 -4.85 -7.77 -12.70
CA ALA A 128 -4.77 -8.82 -13.70
C ALA A 128 -6.11 -9.56 -13.91
N ALA A 129 -6.94 -9.66 -12.86
CA ALA A 129 -8.29 -10.24 -12.94
C ALA A 129 -9.34 -9.28 -13.49
N GLY A 130 -8.98 -8.07 -13.92
CA GLY A 130 -9.90 -7.07 -14.47
C GLY A 130 -10.86 -6.46 -13.43
N GLN A 131 -10.51 -6.50 -12.15
CA GLN A 131 -11.32 -5.98 -11.03
C GLN A 131 -11.00 -4.53 -10.68
N LEU A 132 -10.49 -3.76 -11.62
CA LEU A 132 -10.20 -2.34 -11.45
C LEU A 132 -11.48 -1.54 -11.24
N GLY A 133 -11.44 -0.60 -10.30
CA GLY A 133 -12.57 0.26 -9.98
C GLY A 133 -13.70 -0.40 -9.20
N ARG A 134 -13.46 -1.59 -8.64
CA ARG A 134 -14.39 -2.30 -7.75
C ARG A 134 -13.78 -2.50 -6.37
N PHE A 135 -13.33 -1.43 -5.79
CA PHE A 135 -12.69 -1.43 -4.47
C PHE A 135 -13.62 -0.90 -3.38
#